data_76c1cae8ff290bfa1adc786d90830780
#
_entry.id   76c1cae8ff290bfa1adc786d90830780
#
_cell.length_a   1.000
_cell.length_b   1.000
_cell.length_c   1.000
_cell.angle_alpha   90.00
_cell.angle_beta   90.00
_cell.angle_gamma   90.00
#
_symmetry.space_group_name_H-M   'P 1'
#
loop_
_entity.id
_entity.type
_entity.pdbx_description
1 polymer ?
#
loop_
_entity_poly.entity_id
_entity_poly.type
_entity_poly.pdbx_seq_one_letter_code
_entity_poly.pdbx_strand_id
1 'polypeptide(L)'
;MADAPRNQRYALSFTSGALLMREALVAAPLYLLEHDWSKVRELIAEDNLLQSRTVATRQRRAREVAQRLAVLTDEELELLVDSTTSERGHLLWAAACRRYDLIAEFAEEVLRERFLLMTPALDHSHFDSFLRNKALWHDEV
;
A
#
# COMPACT_ATOMS: atom_id res chain seq x y z
N MET A 1 -10.92 6.27 -17.37
CA MET A 1 -10.65 5.08 -16.55
C MET A 1 -11.72 4.05 -16.84
N ALA A 2 -11.31 2.87 -17.25
CA ALA A 2 -12.26 1.77 -17.39
C ALA A 2 -12.79 1.40 -16.00
N ASP A 3 -14.12 1.38 -15.85
CA ASP A 3 -14.73 0.83 -14.64
C ASP A 3 -14.27 -0.62 -14.49
N ALA A 4 -13.63 -0.93 -13.38
CA ALA A 4 -13.34 -2.32 -13.02
C ALA A 4 -14.69 -3.07 -12.99
N PRO A 5 -14.76 -4.27 -13.56
CA PRO A 5 -16.01 -5.02 -13.53
C PRO A 5 -16.47 -5.18 -12.07
N ARG A 6 -17.74 -4.88 -11.81
CA ARG A 6 -18.36 -4.88 -10.47
C ARG A 6 -18.21 -6.19 -9.69
N ASN A 7 -17.63 -7.21 -10.31
CA ASN A 7 -17.45 -8.55 -9.75
C ASN A 7 -16.00 -8.88 -9.39
N GLN A 8 -15.07 -7.96 -9.52
CA GLN A 8 -13.68 -8.22 -9.19
C GLN A 8 -13.48 -8.12 -7.67
N ARG A 9 -12.91 -9.16 -7.08
CA ARG A 9 -12.62 -9.19 -5.64
C ARG A 9 -11.54 -8.17 -5.30
N TYR A 10 -11.70 -7.51 -4.16
CA TYR A 10 -10.67 -6.63 -3.63
C TYR A 10 -9.50 -7.43 -3.06
N ALA A 11 -8.28 -6.97 -3.32
CA ALA A 11 -7.12 -7.39 -2.56
C ALA A 11 -7.09 -6.64 -1.23
N LEU A 12 -6.98 -7.35 -0.12
CA LEU A 12 -7.09 -6.78 1.23
C LEU A 12 -5.80 -6.90 2.06
N SER A 13 -4.67 -7.24 1.44
CA SER A 13 -3.42 -7.44 2.18
C SER A 13 -2.87 -6.17 2.84
N PHE A 14 -3.43 -4.99 2.51
CA PHE A 14 -3.11 -3.74 3.18
C PHE A 14 -3.42 -3.76 4.69
N THR A 15 -4.27 -4.67 5.16
CA THR A 15 -4.56 -4.86 6.58
C THR A 15 -3.36 -5.36 7.38
N SER A 16 -2.33 -5.86 6.69
CA SER A 16 -1.05 -6.27 7.30
C SER A 16 -0.07 -5.11 7.32
N GLY A 17 -0.14 -4.28 8.34
CA GLY A 17 0.71 -3.11 8.51
C GLY A 17 0.09 -1.83 7.94
N ALA A 18 0.67 -0.70 8.29
CA ALA A 18 0.23 0.62 7.83
C ALA A 18 0.83 0.95 6.45
N LEU A 19 1.51 2.07 6.31
CA LEU A 19 2.17 2.47 5.06
C LEU A 19 3.46 1.71 4.76
N LEU A 20 3.97 0.92 5.70
CA LEU A 20 5.23 0.17 5.58
C LEU A 20 6.44 1.09 5.28
N MET A 21 6.51 2.25 5.93
CA MET A 21 7.58 3.23 5.68
C MET A 21 8.97 2.68 5.99
N ARG A 22 9.14 2.03 7.14
CA ARG A 22 10.42 1.42 7.53
C ARG A 22 10.82 0.32 6.55
N GLU A 23 9.89 -0.54 6.20
CA GLU A 23 10.09 -1.64 5.25
C GLU A 23 10.43 -1.11 3.86
N ALA A 24 9.76 -0.06 3.43
CA ALA A 24 10.00 0.57 2.13
C ALA A 24 11.43 1.14 2.03
N LEU A 25 11.96 1.70 3.11
CA LEU A 25 13.32 2.24 3.14
C LEU A 25 14.40 1.16 3.08
N VAL A 26 14.07 -0.08 3.38
CA VAL A 26 14.93 -1.25 3.18
C VAL A 26 14.79 -1.76 1.75
N ALA A 27 13.57 -1.92 1.26
CA ALA A 27 13.29 -2.56 -0.03
C ALA A 27 13.60 -1.67 -1.24
N ALA A 28 13.31 -0.37 -1.19
CA ALA A 28 13.51 0.53 -2.32
C ALA A 28 14.98 0.64 -2.76
N PRO A 29 15.95 0.86 -1.86
CA PRO A 29 17.37 0.87 -2.25
C PRO A 29 17.83 -0.45 -2.85
N LEU A 30 17.36 -1.59 -2.34
CA LEU A 30 17.69 -2.90 -2.90
C LEU A 30 17.18 -3.05 -4.32
N TYR A 31 15.95 -2.63 -4.59
CA TYR A 31 15.40 -2.69 -5.94
C TYR A 31 16.18 -1.79 -6.92
N LEU A 32 16.57 -0.61 -6.50
CA LEU A 32 17.35 0.30 -7.35
C LEU A 32 18.72 -0.28 -7.74
N LEU A 33 19.26 -1.21 -6.94
CA LEU A 33 20.47 -1.95 -7.24
C LEU A 33 20.20 -3.18 -8.12
N GLU A 34 19.21 -3.98 -7.75
CA GLU A 34 18.95 -5.30 -8.35
C GLU A 34 18.01 -5.24 -9.56
N HIS A 35 17.11 -4.26 -9.63
CA HIS A 35 16.06 -4.13 -10.65
C HIS A 35 15.20 -5.39 -10.85
N ASP A 36 15.03 -6.17 -9.78
CA ASP A 36 14.29 -7.42 -9.76
C ASP A 36 13.62 -7.59 -8.39
N TRP A 37 12.30 -7.48 -8.35
CA TRP A 37 11.55 -7.61 -7.10
C TRP A 37 11.63 -9.02 -6.50
N SER A 38 11.73 -10.07 -7.32
CA SER A 38 11.93 -11.43 -6.83
C SER A 38 13.24 -11.56 -6.06
N LYS A 39 14.30 -10.95 -6.56
CA LYS A 39 15.61 -10.92 -5.90
C LYS A 39 15.56 -10.11 -4.60
N VAL A 40 14.90 -8.97 -4.61
CA VAL A 40 14.71 -8.14 -3.42
C VAL A 40 13.99 -8.92 -2.32
N ARG A 41 12.92 -9.63 -2.66
CA ARG A 41 12.16 -10.47 -1.71
C ARG A 41 13.05 -11.55 -1.10
N GLU A 42 13.84 -12.24 -1.91
CA GLU A 42 14.78 -13.27 -1.43
C GLU A 42 15.79 -12.68 -0.44
N LEU A 43 16.41 -11.56 -0.79
CA LEU A 43 17.40 -10.91 0.07
C LEU A 43 16.81 -10.47 1.40
N ILE A 44 15.63 -9.88 1.40
CA ILE A 44 14.94 -9.44 2.61
C ILE A 44 14.61 -10.63 3.51
N ALA A 45 14.09 -11.71 2.94
CA ALA A 45 13.67 -12.89 3.68
C ALA A 45 14.87 -13.69 4.23
N GLU A 46 15.87 -13.96 3.40
CA GLU A 46 17.04 -14.76 3.76
C GLU A 46 17.86 -14.11 4.87
N ASP A 47 18.14 -12.82 4.76
CA ASP A 47 18.95 -12.08 5.72
C ASP A 47 18.13 -11.45 6.84
N ASN A 48 16.82 -11.71 6.86
CA ASN A 48 15.89 -11.13 7.84
C ASN A 48 16.07 -9.62 8.02
N LEU A 49 16.14 -8.89 6.92
CA LEU A 49 16.42 -7.45 6.93
C LEU A 49 15.35 -6.62 7.63
N LEU A 50 14.11 -7.15 7.75
CA LEU A 50 13.02 -6.50 8.47
C LEU A 50 12.91 -6.97 9.94
N GLN A 51 13.84 -7.81 10.39
CA GLN A 51 13.92 -8.28 11.78
C GLN A 51 12.63 -8.94 12.27
N SER A 52 12.07 -9.82 11.46
CA SER A 52 10.86 -10.59 11.79
C SER A 52 11.21 -11.81 12.63
N ARG A 53 10.28 -12.22 13.51
CA ARG A 53 10.52 -13.31 14.46
C ARG A 53 10.42 -14.70 13.83
N THR A 54 9.58 -14.89 12.83
CA THR A 54 9.35 -16.20 12.20
C THR A 54 9.66 -16.16 10.71
N VAL A 55 9.97 -17.34 10.13
CA VAL A 55 10.22 -17.49 8.69
C VAL A 55 8.98 -17.09 7.89
N ALA A 56 7.79 -17.54 8.32
CA ALA A 56 6.54 -17.20 7.64
C ALA A 56 6.29 -15.69 7.62
N THR A 57 6.56 -14.99 8.72
CA THR A 57 6.42 -13.53 8.82
C THR A 57 7.46 -12.82 7.94
N ARG A 58 8.71 -13.30 7.87
CA ARG A 58 9.73 -12.75 6.96
C ARG A 58 9.27 -12.77 5.52
N GLN A 59 8.79 -13.92 5.07
CA GLN A 59 8.35 -14.12 3.70
C GLN A 59 7.12 -13.26 3.38
N ARG A 60 6.16 -13.20 4.29
CA ARG A 60 4.95 -12.41 4.12
C ARG A 60 5.25 -10.92 4.03
N ARG A 61 6.09 -10.40 4.94
CA ARG A 61 6.48 -8.97 4.95
C ARG A 61 7.29 -8.60 3.73
N ALA A 62 8.23 -9.45 3.33
CA ALA A 62 9.02 -9.22 2.12
C ALA A 62 8.13 -9.16 0.87
N ARG A 63 7.17 -10.08 0.75
CA ARG A 63 6.20 -10.10 -0.34
C ARG A 63 5.32 -8.85 -0.34
N GLU A 64 4.79 -8.46 0.82
CA GLU A 64 3.88 -7.33 0.94
C GLU A 64 4.56 -6.02 0.55
N VAL A 65 5.75 -5.72 1.06
CA VAL A 65 6.46 -4.50 0.71
C VAL A 65 6.85 -4.48 -0.76
N ALA A 66 7.29 -5.60 -1.31
CA ALA A 66 7.63 -5.69 -2.74
C ALA A 66 6.40 -5.44 -3.62
N GLN A 67 5.26 -6.02 -3.30
CA GLN A 67 4.03 -5.81 -4.08
C GLN A 67 3.56 -4.36 -4.03
N ARG A 68 3.65 -3.69 -2.88
CA ARG A 68 3.27 -2.28 -2.77
C ARG A 68 4.21 -1.36 -3.53
N LEU A 69 5.50 -1.59 -3.47
CA LEU A 69 6.48 -0.74 -4.15
C LEU A 69 6.57 -1.01 -5.65
N ALA A 70 6.18 -2.21 -6.10
CA ALA A 70 6.23 -2.57 -7.52
C ALA A 70 5.29 -1.72 -8.40
N VAL A 71 4.33 -1.01 -7.82
CA VAL A 71 3.44 -0.08 -8.54
C VAL A 71 4.05 1.30 -8.74
N LEU A 72 5.21 1.57 -8.14
CA LEU A 72 5.94 2.82 -8.29
C LEU A 72 6.95 2.71 -9.43
N THR A 73 7.18 3.82 -10.12
CA THR A 73 8.24 3.90 -11.13
C THR A 73 9.61 3.99 -10.47
N ASP A 74 10.67 3.74 -11.25
CA ASP A 74 12.05 3.87 -10.75
C ASP A 74 12.33 5.29 -10.24
N GLU A 75 11.85 6.31 -10.94
CA GLU A 75 11.99 7.72 -10.51
C GLU A 75 11.25 7.98 -9.20
N GLU A 76 10.06 7.41 -9.02
CA GLU A 76 9.31 7.52 -7.77
C GLU A 76 10.02 6.79 -6.62
N LEU A 77 10.66 5.66 -6.87
CA LEU A 77 11.46 4.92 -5.89
C LEU A 77 12.71 5.72 -5.49
N GLU A 78 13.39 6.34 -6.44
CA GLU A 78 14.51 7.24 -6.16
C GLU A 78 14.06 8.43 -5.29
N LEU A 79 12.93 9.03 -5.64
CA LEU A 79 12.34 10.11 -4.84
C LEU A 79 12.00 9.64 -3.43
N LEU A 80 11.45 8.43 -3.28
CA LEU A 80 11.14 7.85 -1.98
C LEU A 80 12.38 7.76 -1.08
N VAL A 81 13.51 7.33 -1.63
CA VAL A 81 14.78 7.19 -0.87
C VAL A 81 15.32 8.56 -0.44
N ASP A 82 15.24 9.56 -1.30
CA ASP A 82 15.86 10.87 -1.11
C ASP A 82 14.96 11.90 -0.40
N SER A 83 13.69 11.60 -0.21
CA SER A 83 12.69 12.56 0.28
C SER A 83 12.61 12.65 1.80
N THR A 84 11.84 13.64 2.27
CA THR A 84 11.49 13.79 3.69
C THR A 84 10.48 12.75 4.13
N THR A 85 10.31 12.56 5.44
CA THR A 85 9.31 11.64 5.99
C THR A 85 7.89 11.95 5.50
N SER A 86 7.53 13.22 5.41
CA SER A 86 6.22 13.66 4.92
C SER A 86 6.00 13.27 3.45
N GLU A 87 6.99 13.54 2.61
CA GLU A 87 6.92 13.20 1.17
C GLU A 87 6.89 11.69 0.94
N ARG A 88 7.65 10.93 1.73
CA ARG A 88 7.61 9.46 1.72
C ARG A 88 6.22 8.94 2.05
N GLY A 89 5.57 9.54 3.05
CA GLY A 89 4.20 9.18 3.39
C GLY A 89 3.24 9.37 2.22
N HIS A 90 3.35 10.45 1.49
CA HIS A 90 2.54 10.72 0.30
C HIS A 90 2.79 9.71 -0.83
N LEU A 91 4.05 9.36 -1.08
CA LEU A 91 4.41 8.34 -2.08
C LEU A 91 3.88 6.96 -1.72
N LEU A 92 4.01 6.58 -0.44
CA LEU A 92 3.51 5.29 0.03
C LEU A 92 1.98 5.23 0.03
N TRP A 93 1.32 6.34 0.31
CA TRP A 93 -0.13 6.44 0.15
C TRP A 93 -0.55 6.27 -1.32
N ALA A 94 0.15 6.93 -2.24
CA ALA A 94 -0.10 6.76 -3.67
C ALA A 94 0.11 5.32 -4.12
N ALA A 95 1.15 4.65 -3.60
CA ALA A 95 1.39 3.23 -3.87
C ALA A 95 0.24 2.36 -3.37
N ALA A 96 -0.25 2.61 -2.15
CA ALA A 96 -1.40 1.90 -1.60
C ALA A 96 -2.66 2.09 -2.47
N CYS A 97 -2.93 3.30 -2.91
CA CYS A 97 -4.05 3.58 -3.80
C CYS A 97 -3.94 2.87 -5.15
N ARG A 98 -2.74 2.80 -5.72
CA ARG A 98 -2.50 2.08 -6.99
C ARG A 98 -2.61 0.57 -6.82
N ARG A 99 -2.15 0.03 -5.70
CA ARG A 99 -2.15 -1.41 -5.43
C ARG A 99 -3.52 -1.92 -5.01
N TYR A 100 -4.29 -1.13 -4.25
CA TYR A 100 -5.53 -1.57 -3.61
C TYR A 100 -6.71 -0.72 -4.08
N ASP A 101 -7.57 -1.30 -4.88
CA ASP A 101 -8.76 -0.60 -5.42
C ASP A 101 -9.69 -0.10 -4.31
N LEU A 102 -9.84 -0.86 -3.23
CA LEU A 102 -10.66 -0.44 -2.09
C LEU A 102 -10.13 0.86 -1.46
N ILE A 103 -8.81 0.99 -1.33
CA ILE A 103 -8.17 2.21 -0.81
C ILE A 103 -8.38 3.38 -1.78
N ALA A 104 -8.20 3.15 -3.08
CA ALA A 104 -8.44 4.17 -4.10
C ALA A 104 -9.90 4.65 -4.10
N GLU A 105 -10.85 3.74 -4.00
CA GLU A 105 -12.27 4.07 -3.92
C GLU A 105 -12.62 4.87 -2.65
N PHE A 106 -12.04 4.51 -1.52
CA PHE A 106 -12.19 5.29 -0.28
C PHE A 106 -11.65 6.72 -0.45
N ALA A 107 -10.50 6.87 -1.08
CA ALA A 107 -9.91 8.19 -1.34
C ALA A 107 -10.82 9.03 -2.26
N GLU A 108 -11.38 8.44 -3.30
CA GLU A 108 -12.26 9.14 -4.24
C GLU A 108 -13.65 9.42 -3.66
N GLU A 109 -14.25 8.44 -3.00
CA GLU A 109 -15.65 8.52 -2.56
C GLU A 109 -15.81 9.25 -1.22
N VAL A 110 -14.85 9.12 -0.30
CA VAL A 110 -14.96 9.66 1.05
C VAL A 110 -14.02 10.85 1.26
N LEU A 111 -12.71 10.68 1.07
CA LEU A 111 -11.73 11.73 1.37
C LEU A 111 -11.90 12.94 0.46
N ARG A 112 -12.09 12.72 -0.83
CA ARG A 112 -12.31 13.80 -1.80
C ARG A 112 -13.59 14.58 -1.51
N GLU A 113 -14.68 13.87 -1.19
CA GLU A 113 -15.96 14.50 -0.86
C GLU A 113 -15.82 15.39 0.37
N ARG A 114 -15.19 14.90 1.43
CA ARG A 114 -14.98 15.68 2.65
C ARG A 114 -14.11 16.91 2.40
N PHE A 115 -13.10 16.78 1.56
CA PHE A 115 -12.26 17.90 1.15
C PHE A 115 -13.06 18.95 0.40
N LEU A 116 -13.88 18.54 -0.58
CA LEU A 116 -14.72 19.46 -1.38
C LEU A 116 -15.78 20.16 -0.56
N LEU A 117 -16.34 19.49 0.47
CA LEU A 117 -17.32 20.06 1.40
C LEU A 117 -16.67 20.91 2.49
N MET A 118 -15.35 21.04 2.50
CA MET A 118 -14.60 21.77 3.54
C MET A 118 -14.87 21.23 4.96
N THR A 119 -15.10 19.93 5.07
CA THR A 119 -15.33 19.20 6.35
C THR A 119 -14.23 18.15 6.51
N PRO A 120 -12.96 18.55 6.78
CA PRO A 120 -11.81 17.64 6.74
C PRO A 120 -11.77 16.64 7.88
N ALA A 121 -12.61 16.78 8.90
CA ALA A 121 -12.64 15.84 10.02
C ALA A 121 -13.05 14.44 9.53
N LEU A 122 -12.17 13.48 9.77
CA LEU A 122 -12.36 12.09 9.40
C LEU A 122 -12.18 11.23 10.64
N ASP A 123 -13.13 10.34 10.89
CA ASP A 123 -13.06 9.38 11.99
C ASP A 123 -13.31 7.95 11.50
N HIS A 124 -13.18 6.98 12.39
CA HIS A 124 -13.36 5.57 12.07
C HIS A 124 -14.77 5.26 11.53
N SER A 125 -15.80 6.04 11.91
CA SER A 125 -17.16 5.80 11.44
C SER A 125 -17.32 6.03 9.94
N HIS A 126 -16.54 6.93 9.35
CA HIS A 126 -16.54 7.17 7.90
C HIS A 126 -16.02 5.97 7.14
N PHE A 127 -14.96 5.36 7.63
CA PHE A 127 -14.40 4.15 7.02
C PHE A 127 -15.31 2.94 7.24
N ASP A 128 -15.88 2.78 8.45
CA ASP A 128 -16.81 1.69 8.74
C ASP A 128 -18.07 1.75 7.86
N SER A 129 -18.63 2.95 7.67
CA SER A 129 -19.77 3.14 6.78
C SER A 129 -19.44 2.81 5.32
N PHE A 130 -18.27 3.22 4.87
CA PHE A 130 -17.75 2.89 3.53
C PHE A 130 -17.63 1.37 3.35
N LEU A 131 -17.03 0.68 4.32
CA LEU A 131 -16.87 -0.78 4.27
C LEU A 131 -18.22 -1.50 4.25
N ARG A 132 -19.18 -1.06 5.05
CA ARG A 132 -20.53 -1.66 5.06
C ARG A 132 -21.20 -1.55 3.69
N ASN A 133 -21.08 -0.41 3.04
CA ASN A 133 -21.63 -0.23 1.69
C ASN A 133 -20.97 -1.16 0.68
N LYS A 134 -19.65 -1.33 0.75
CA LYS A 134 -18.92 -2.24 -0.16
C LYS A 134 -19.27 -3.71 0.13
N ALA A 135 -19.46 -4.07 1.40
CA ALA A 135 -19.82 -5.44 1.80
C ALA A 135 -21.15 -5.91 1.21
N LEU A 136 -22.04 -5.01 0.84
CA LEU A 136 -23.31 -5.37 0.16
C LEU A 136 -23.07 -6.09 -1.17
N TRP A 137 -21.95 -5.83 -1.83
CA TRP A 137 -21.61 -6.33 -3.17
C TRP A 137 -20.31 -7.15 -3.20
N HIS A 138 -19.59 -7.22 -2.10
CA HIS A 138 -18.27 -7.86 -1.99
C HIS A 138 -18.18 -8.66 -0.70
N ASP A 139 -18.28 -9.97 -0.81
CA ASP A 139 -18.26 -10.89 0.35
C ASP A 139 -16.93 -10.87 1.11
N GLU A 140 -15.83 -10.49 0.43
CA GLU A 140 -14.51 -10.44 1.04
C GLU A 140 -14.31 -9.24 1.98
N VAL A 141 -15.15 -8.22 1.88
CA VAL A 141 -15.12 -7.04 2.74
C VAL A 141 -15.97 -7.29 3.98
#